data_542cbe3d237dedffdcc32860d9e61a03
#
_entry.id   542cbe3d237dedffdcc32860d9e61a03
#
_cell.length_a   1.000
_cell.length_b   1.000
_cell.length_c   1.000
_cell.angle_alpha   90.00
_cell.angle_beta   90.00
_cell.angle_gamma   90.00
#
_symmetry.space_group_name_H-M   'P 1'
#
loop_
_entity.id
_entity.type
_entity.pdbx_description
1 polymer ?
#
loop_
_entity_poly.entity_id
_entity_poly.type
_entity_poly.pdbx_seq_one_letter_code
_entity_poly.pdbx_strand_id
1 'polypeptide(L)'
;MSAEGSYFVRLDEHRYRPTPLTGGAWSTAEQHISPVNGLIVHAVERYCAERGPDGMAIGRIGVDILGVLGIEPFDLAVSVVRPGRTIELIEAVVTSAGRPAVRARVWRSIVQDTGRVAGGEAEPLWGPERLEPMELTGVWSGGYIGSLEVRPIGALKPGRAAAWVTTPAPLVAGEPVSDLARLVGLVDTANGLCVRESPQEWLFPNLDLTVHMHRRPGGAWLGLDTTVVFGGAGQGVTSSVLHDEAGHFGYAQQVLTVRPRG
;
A
#
# COMPACT_ATOMS: atom_id res chain seq x y z
N MET A 1 0.45 19.58 13.74
CA MET A 1 1.49 19.22 12.76
C MET A 1 1.23 20.04 11.50
N SER A 2 2.26 20.55 10.81
CA SER A 2 2.06 21.33 9.58
C SER A 2 1.49 20.46 8.47
N ALA A 3 0.70 21.03 7.56
CA ALA A 3 0.14 20.33 6.40
C ALA A 3 1.22 19.68 5.51
N GLU A 4 2.41 20.26 5.48
CA GLU A 4 3.58 19.78 4.71
C GLU A 4 4.23 18.52 5.29
N GLY A 5 3.94 18.17 6.53
CA GLY A 5 4.47 16.97 7.20
C GLY A 5 3.63 15.70 6.98
N SER A 6 2.55 15.75 6.18
CA SER A 6 1.67 14.62 5.84
C SER A 6 1.74 14.29 4.35
N TYR A 7 1.29 13.11 3.93
CA TYR A 7 1.23 12.76 2.51
C TYR A 7 0.16 13.55 1.76
N PHE A 8 -1.01 13.72 2.39
CA PHE A 8 -2.14 14.41 1.76
C PHE A 8 -2.74 15.48 2.66
N VAL A 9 -3.31 16.50 2.01
CA VAL A 9 -4.21 17.47 2.61
C VAL A 9 -5.58 17.31 1.96
N ARG A 10 -6.61 17.05 2.74
CA ARG A 10 -7.97 17.02 2.24
C ARG A 10 -8.48 18.45 2.03
N LEU A 11 -8.95 18.76 0.83
CA LEU A 11 -9.45 20.09 0.45
C LEU A 11 -10.97 20.20 0.63
N ASP A 12 -11.69 19.11 0.32
CA ASP A 12 -13.13 18.96 0.52
C ASP A 12 -13.51 17.49 0.72
N GLU A 13 -14.78 17.13 0.56
CA GLU A 13 -15.29 15.78 0.78
C GLU A 13 -14.59 14.71 -0.04
N HIS A 14 -14.23 15.03 -1.30
CA HIS A 14 -13.69 14.07 -2.26
C HIS A 14 -12.35 14.50 -2.86
N ARG A 15 -11.87 15.71 -2.55
CA ARG A 15 -10.68 16.27 -3.18
C ARG A 15 -9.49 16.34 -2.25
N TYR A 16 -8.36 15.88 -2.73
CA TYR A 16 -7.10 15.82 -1.98
C TYR A 16 -5.98 16.52 -2.75
N ARG A 17 -5.08 17.12 -2.01
CA ARG A 17 -3.83 17.65 -2.51
C ARG A 17 -2.66 16.82 -1.97
N PRO A 18 -1.82 16.23 -2.86
CA PRO A 18 -0.59 15.60 -2.44
C PRO A 18 0.40 16.64 -1.94
N THR A 19 1.28 16.24 -1.04
CA THR A 19 2.44 17.04 -0.63
C THR A 19 3.70 16.51 -1.31
N PRO A 20 4.84 17.20 -1.23
CA PRO A 20 6.12 16.68 -1.73
C PRO A 20 6.52 15.32 -1.15
N LEU A 21 5.98 14.94 0.03
CA LEU A 21 6.21 13.62 0.63
C LEU A 21 5.62 12.46 -0.19
N THR A 22 4.68 12.71 -1.11
CA THR A 22 4.15 11.66 -1.99
C THR A 22 5.06 11.36 -3.18
N GLY A 23 6.08 12.17 -3.45
CA GLY A 23 6.95 12.06 -4.63
C GLY A 23 7.52 10.65 -4.79
N GLY A 24 7.39 10.10 -5.99
CA GLY A 24 7.63 8.70 -6.27
C GLY A 24 9.07 8.36 -6.60
N ALA A 25 9.37 7.04 -6.58
CA ALA A 25 10.72 6.53 -6.76
C ALA A 25 11.23 6.63 -8.21
N TRP A 26 10.35 6.50 -9.19
CA TRP A 26 10.70 6.54 -10.62
C TRP A 26 10.85 7.96 -11.16
N SER A 27 10.04 8.89 -10.63
CA SER A 27 10.06 10.32 -10.97
C SER A 27 9.58 11.13 -9.77
N THR A 28 10.27 12.20 -9.44
CA THR A 28 9.86 13.12 -8.36
C THR A 28 8.68 14.02 -8.75
N ALA A 29 8.33 14.09 -10.05
CA ALA A 29 7.14 14.78 -10.56
C ALA A 29 5.85 13.95 -10.45
N GLU A 30 5.96 12.69 -10.00
CA GLU A 30 4.87 11.74 -9.89
C GLU A 30 4.73 11.27 -8.44
N GLN A 31 3.52 10.91 -8.04
CA GLN A 31 3.27 10.30 -6.74
C GLN A 31 3.69 8.83 -6.75
N HIS A 32 4.31 8.37 -5.67
CA HIS A 32 4.39 6.95 -5.35
C HIS A 32 2.98 6.44 -5.02
N ILE A 33 2.60 5.29 -5.58
CA ILE A 33 1.23 4.78 -5.42
C ILE A 33 0.94 4.30 -3.99
N SER A 34 1.96 4.01 -3.19
CA SER A 34 1.81 3.47 -1.84
C SER A 34 0.95 4.34 -0.92
N PRO A 35 1.22 5.65 -0.75
CA PRO A 35 0.34 6.51 0.05
C PRO A 35 -1.10 6.58 -0.49
N VAL A 36 -1.27 6.52 -1.82
CA VAL A 36 -2.60 6.53 -2.46
C VAL A 36 -3.40 5.28 -2.10
N ASN A 37 -2.76 4.11 -2.00
CA ASN A 37 -3.41 2.88 -1.54
C ASN A 37 -3.94 3.02 -0.11
N GLY A 38 -3.17 3.64 0.78
CA GLY A 38 -3.62 3.98 2.13
C GLY A 38 -4.78 4.97 2.13
N LEU A 39 -4.70 6.02 1.30
CA LEU A 39 -5.76 7.02 1.18
C LEU A 39 -7.07 6.41 0.67
N ILE A 40 -7.02 5.47 -0.28
CA ILE A 40 -8.18 4.72 -0.76
C ILE A 40 -8.84 3.95 0.39
N VAL A 41 -8.07 3.24 1.21
CA VAL A 41 -8.60 2.53 2.38
C VAL A 41 -9.24 3.50 3.36
N HIS A 42 -8.57 4.61 3.68
CA HIS A 42 -9.09 5.65 4.56
C HIS A 42 -10.43 6.23 4.04
N ALA A 43 -10.52 6.53 2.75
CA ALA A 43 -11.76 7.04 2.14
C ALA A 43 -12.90 6.01 2.17
N VAL A 44 -12.59 4.72 1.93
CA VAL A 44 -13.57 3.63 2.04
C VAL A 44 -14.05 3.47 3.48
N GLU A 45 -13.15 3.50 4.47
CA GLU A 45 -13.54 3.41 5.88
C GLU A 45 -14.42 4.59 6.31
N ARG A 46 -14.09 5.82 5.88
CA ARG A 46 -14.94 7.01 6.12
C ARG A 46 -16.33 6.83 5.50
N TYR A 47 -16.39 6.49 4.21
CA TYR A 47 -17.63 6.25 3.49
C TYR A 47 -18.52 5.21 4.20
N CYS A 48 -17.91 4.13 4.71
CA CYS A 48 -18.63 3.12 5.48
C CYS A 48 -19.11 3.64 6.84
N ALA A 49 -18.29 4.42 7.54
CA ALA A 49 -18.64 4.99 8.84
C ALA A 49 -19.81 5.98 8.75
N GLU A 50 -19.88 6.77 7.68
CA GLU A 50 -20.99 7.70 7.40
C GLU A 50 -22.33 6.97 7.15
N ARG A 51 -22.28 5.74 6.66
CA ARG A 51 -23.46 4.87 6.45
C ARG A 51 -23.94 4.19 7.74
N GLY A 52 -23.17 4.25 8.80
CA GLY A 52 -23.43 3.62 10.09
C GLY A 52 -22.78 2.24 10.24
N PRO A 53 -22.74 1.72 11.47
CA PRO A 53 -22.09 0.44 11.77
C PRO A 53 -22.86 -0.73 11.13
N ASP A 54 -22.17 -1.57 10.38
CA ASP A 54 -22.73 -2.73 9.67
C ASP A 54 -22.08 -4.08 10.05
N GLY A 55 -21.11 -4.05 10.97
CA GLY A 55 -20.38 -5.23 11.42
C GLY A 55 -19.49 -5.89 10.37
N MET A 56 -19.19 -5.19 9.25
CA MET A 56 -18.33 -5.72 8.19
C MET A 56 -16.88 -5.26 8.33
N ALA A 57 -15.96 -6.13 7.90
CA ALA A 57 -14.53 -5.84 7.80
C ALA A 57 -14.02 -6.01 6.37
N ILE A 58 -12.97 -5.25 6.01
CA ILE A 58 -12.27 -5.38 4.74
C ILE A 58 -11.44 -6.67 4.76
N GLY A 59 -11.63 -7.52 3.74
CA GLY A 59 -10.87 -8.76 3.55
C GLY A 59 -9.99 -8.75 2.30
N ARG A 60 -10.35 -7.93 1.28
CA ARG A 60 -9.54 -7.78 0.06
C ARG A 60 -9.56 -6.35 -0.45
N ILE A 61 -8.41 -5.90 -0.92
CA ILE A 61 -8.22 -4.64 -1.65
C ILE A 61 -7.51 -5.01 -2.96
N GLY A 62 -8.13 -4.73 -4.10
CA GLY A 62 -7.51 -4.86 -5.41
C GLY A 62 -7.45 -3.51 -6.07
N VAL A 63 -6.27 -3.07 -6.51
CA VAL A 63 -5.99 -1.76 -7.08
C VAL A 63 -5.43 -1.94 -8.48
N ASP A 64 -6.04 -1.29 -9.46
CA ASP A 64 -5.53 -1.17 -10.83
C ASP A 64 -4.94 0.23 -11.00
N ILE A 65 -3.70 0.31 -11.47
CA ILE A 65 -2.97 1.56 -11.75
C ILE A 65 -3.15 1.84 -13.25
N LEU A 66 -4.05 2.76 -13.58
CA LEU A 66 -4.47 3.05 -14.95
C LEU A 66 -3.61 4.14 -15.60
N GLY A 67 -2.85 4.88 -14.80
CA GLY A 67 -2.02 5.97 -15.26
C GLY A 67 -1.19 6.59 -14.16
N VAL A 68 -0.31 7.49 -14.54
CA VAL A 68 0.53 8.24 -13.63
C VAL A 68 -0.28 9.26 -12.85
N LEU A 69 -0.02 9.39 -11.55
CA LEU A 69 -0.52 10.45 -10.70
C LEU A 69 0.54 11.56 -10.58
N GLY A 70 0.22 12.76 -11.08
CA GLY A 70 1.04 13.95 -10.85
C GLY A 70 0.89 14.48 -9.41
N ILE A 71 1.64 15.54 -9.10
CA ILE A 71 1.61 16.22 -7.77
C ILE A 71 0.46 17.24 -7.67
N GLU A 72 -0.44 17.26 -8.64
CA GLU A 72 -1.61 18.15 -8.66
C GLU A 72 -2.76 17.58 -7.79
N PRO A 73 -3.69 18.43 -7.31
CA PRO A 73 -4.90 17.96 -6.64
C PRO A 73 -5.71 17.01 -7.51
N PHE A 74 -6.29 15.99 -6.87
CA PHE A 74 -7.08 14.95 -7.51
C PHE A 74 -8.36 14.66 -6.72
N ASP A 75 -9.31 13.99 -7.38
CA ASP A 75 -10.57 13.59 -6.76
C ASP A 75 -10.55 12.09 -6.45
N LEU A 76 -11.16 11.69 -5.32
CA LEU A 76 -11.34 10.31 -4.89
C LEU A 76 -12.79 10.07 -4.54
N ALA A 77 -13.50 9.37 -5.40
CA ALA A 77 -14.91 9.01 -5.23
C ALA A 77 -15.05 7.55 -4.77
N VAL A 78 -15.96 7.31 -3.83
CA VAL A 78 -16.26 5.96 -3.30
C VAL A 78 -17.72 5.64 -3.53
N SER A 79 -18.02 4.43 -3.99
CA SER A 79 -19.39 3.97 -4.24
C SER A 79 -19.55 2.46 -4.01
N VAL A 80 -20.78 2.03 -3.72
CA VAL A 80 -21.11 0.61 -3.62
C VAL A 80 -21.37 0.05 -5.01
N VAL A 81 -20.62 -0.98 -5.39
CA VAL A 81 -20.82 -1.75 -6.65
C VAL A 81 -21.81 -2.90 -6.43
N ARG A 82 -21.66 -3.63 -5.32
CA ARG A 82 -22.54 -4.72 -4.94
C ARG A 82 -22.93 -4.56 -3.48
N PRO A 83 -24.17 -4.15 -3.21
CA PRO A 83 -24.69 -4.10 -1.84
C PRO A 83 -24.97 -5.51 -1.30
N GLY A 84 -24.94 -5.66 0.03
CA GLY A 84 -25.33 -6.89 0.69
C GLY A 84 -25.17 -6.80 2.20
N ARG A 85 -25.82 -7.69 2.92
CA ARG A 85 -25.81 -7.74 4.39
C ARG A 85 -24.67 -8.56 4.97
N THR A 86 -24.14 -9.51 4.21
CA THR A 86 -23.08 -10.43 4.64
C THR A 86 -21.77 -10.21 3.88
N ILE A 87 -21.85 -9.76 2.64
CA ILE A 87 -20.71 -9.38 1.79
C ILE A 87 -21.08 -8.16 0.96
N GLU A 88 -20.15 -7.24 0.79
CA GLU A 88 -20.30 -5.99 0.02
C GLU A 88 -19.06 -5.75 -0.83
N LEU A 89 -19.26 -5.24 -2.05
CA LEU A 89 -18.19 -4.76 -2.90
C LEU A 89 -18.29 -3.24 -3.06
N ILE A 90 -17.23 -2.55 -2.69
CA ILE A 90 -17.07 -1.10 -2.82
C ILE A 90 -16.03 -0.82 -3.91
N GLU A 91 -16.25 0.22 -4.69
CA GLU A 91 -15.30 0.77 -5.65
C GLU A 91 -14.84 2.15 -5.18
N ALA A 92 -13.54 2.42 -5.30
CA ALA A 92 -12.95 3.73 -5.15
C ALA A 92 -12.22 4.10 -6.45
N VAL A 93 -12.43 5.32 -6.94
CA VAL A 93 -11.81 5.82 -8.18
C VAL A 93 -11.09 7.12 -7.90
N VAL A 94 -9.79 7.11 -8.14
CA VAL A 94 -8.93 8.31 -8.12
C VAL A 94 -8.93 8.91 -9.52
N THR A 95 -9.35 10.16 -9.65
CA THR A 95 -9.42 10.90 -10.92
C THR A 95 -8.45 12.07 -10.87
N SER A 96 -7.49 12.09 -11.79
CA SER A 96 -6.53 13.18 -11.95
C SER A 96 -6.60 13.73 -13.37
N ALA A 97 -6.56 15.05 -13.51
CA ALA A 97 -6.70 15.74 -14.81
C ALA A 97 -7.92 15.25 -15.64
N GLY A 98 -9.05 14.98 -14.96
CA GLY A 98 -10.29 14.53 -15.60
C GLY A 98 -10.30 13.07 -16.08
N ARG A 99 -9.30 12.25 -15.74
CA ARG A 99 -9.20 10.84 -16.13
C ARG A 99 -9.02 9.95 -14.91
N PRO A 100 -9.64 8.76 -14.87
CA PRO A 100 -9.33 7.74 -13.87
C PRO A 100 -7.85 7.36 -13.95
N ALA A 101 -7.12 7.57 -12.87
CA ALA A 101 -5.70 7.23 -12.75
C ALA A 101 -5.50 5.97 -11.90
N VAL A 102 -6.38 5.74 -10.91
CA VAL A 102 -6.38 4.52 -10.09
C VAL A 102 -7.82 4.08 -9.87
N ARG A 103 -8.05 2.78 -9.92
CA ARG A 103 -9.32 2.15 -9.56
C ARG A 103 -9.08 1.05 -8.55
N ALA A 104 -9.83 1.08 -7.46
CA ALA A 104 -9.74 0.05 -6.44
C ALA A 104 -11.09 -0.62 -6.21
N ARG A 105 -11.08 -1.94 -5.94
CA ARG A 105 -12.22 -2.72 -5.51
C ARG A 105 -11.94 -3.37 -4.17
N VAL A 106 -12.84 -3.12 -3.22
CA VAL A 106 -12.69 -3.52 -1.83
C VAL A 106 -13.83 -4.45 -1.45
N TRP A 107 -13.51 -5.73 -1.16
CA TRP A 107 -14.45 -6.68 -0.60
C TRP A 107 -14.48 -6.55 0.92
N ARG A 108 -15.70 -6.45 1.43
CA ARG A 108 -16.02 -6.50 2.86
C ARG A 108 -16.92 -7.67 3.16
N SER A 109 -16.77 -8.27 4.32
CA SER A 109 -17.62 -9.35 4.81
C SER A 109 -17.98 -9.14 6.28
N ILE A 110 -19.13 -9.71 6.67
CA ILE A 110 -19.57 -9.69 8.07
C ILE A 110 -18.54 -10.38 8.96
N VAL A 111 -18.26 -9.77 10.11
CA VAL A 111 -17.38 -10.36 11.13
C VAL A 111 -18.13 -11.44 11.90
N GLN A 112 -17.51 -12.60 12.07
CA GLN A 112 -18.06 -13.72 12.82
C GLN A 112 -16.96 -14.34 13.70
N ASP A 113 -17.36 -14.97 14.79
CA ASP A 113 -16.44 -15.77 15.60
C ASP A 113 -16.14 -17.10 14.92
N THR A 114 -14.92 -17.23 14.43
CA THR A 114 -14.38 -18.44 13.79
C THR A 114 -13.15 -18.98 14.53
N GLY A 115 -12.94 -18.58 15.79
CA GLY A 115 -11.76 -18.95 16.59
C GLY A 115 -11.51 -20.45 16.68
N ARG A 116 -12.57 -21.27 16.63
CA ARG A 116 -12.47 -22.76 16.69
C ARG A 116 -11.80 -23.39 15.45
N VAL A 117 -11.72 -22.67 14.33
CA VAL A 117 -11.16 -23.15 13.06
C VAL A 117 -10.04 -22.26 12.54
N ALA A 118 -9.64 -21.26 13.33
CA ALA A 118 -8.53 -20.37 12.98
C ALA A 118 -7.20 -21.14 12.97
N GLY A 119 -6.28 -20.78 12.05
CA GLY A 119 -4.96 -21.38 11.91
C GLY A 119 -4.45 -21.32 10.48
N GLY A 120 -3.21 -21.75 10.27
CA GLY A 120 -2.55 -21.76 8.96
C GLY A 120 -1.75 -20.49 8.68
N GLU A 121 -1.47 -19.67 9.69
CA GLU A 121 -0.63 -18.48 9.60
C GLU A 121 0.81 -18.85 9.24
N ALA A 122 1.47 -17.95 8.50
CA ALA A 122 2.91 -18.07 8.27
C ALA A 122 3.69 -17.81 9.57
N GLU A 123 4.92 -18.33 9.63
CA GLU A 123 5.82 -18.08 10.77
C GLU A 123 6.05 -16.59 10.97
N PRO A 124 6.01 -16.10 12.22
CA PRO A 124 6.20 -14.69 12.52
C PRO A 124 7.62 -14.24 12.19
N LEU A 125 7.75 -13.01 11.73
CA LEU A 125 9.04 -12.35 11.55
C LEU A 125 9.64 -11.95 12.91
N TRP A 126 10.95 -11.79 12.99
CA TRP A 126 11.59 -11.17 14.15
C TRP A 126 11.14 -9.72 14.25
N GLY A 127 10.82 -9.28 15.47
CA GLY A 127 10.32 -7.93 15.70
C GLY A 127 11.31 -6.83 15.28
N PRO A 128 10.79 -5.65 14.86
CA PRO A 128 11.60 -4.57 14.33
C PRO A 128 12.58 -3.98 15.35
N GLU A 129 12.28 -4.06 16.64
CA GLU A 129 13.11 -3.52 17.73
C GLU A 129 14.50 -4.16 17.84
N ARG A 130 14.71 -5.32 17.20
CA ARG A 130 15.96 -6.07 17.20
C ARG A 130 16.82 -5.84 15.97
N LEU A 131 16.39 -4.96 15.07
CA LEU A 131 16.98 -4.78 13.76
C LEU A 131 17.51 -3.35 13.58
N GLU A 132 18.63 -3.22 12.88
CA GLU A 132 19.20 -1.92 12.55
C GLU A 132 18.49 -1.29 11.34
N PRO A 133 18.29 0.03 11.33
CA PRO A 133 17.71 0.73 10.19
C PRO A 133 18.63 0.72 8.98
N MET A 134 18.02 0.75 7.79
CA MET A 134 18.71 0.85 6.49
C MET A 134 18.14 1.99 5.67
N GLU A 135 19.01 2.73 4.99
CA GLU A 135 18.63 3.80 4.07
C GLU A 135 18.31 3.26 2.67
N LEU A 136 17.14 3.60 2.15
CA LEU A 136 16.73 3.28 0.77
C LEU A 136 17.09 4.38 -0.23
N THR A 137 17.39 5.58 0.23
CA THR A 137 17.65 6.78 -0.59
C THR A 137 18.86 6.65 -1.51
N GLY A 138 19.76 5.72 -1.23
CA GLY A 138 20.90 5.39 -2.12
C GLY A 138 20.49 4.64 -3.40
N VAL A 139 19.30 4.01 -3.43
CA VAL A 139 18.78 3.27 -4.58
C VAL A 139 17.61 4.01 -5.24
N TRP A 140 16.73 4.56 -4.42
CA TRP A 140 15.50 5.22 -4.84
C TRP A 140 15.46 6.67 -4.36
N SER A 141 14.88 7.55 -5.18
CA SER A 141 14.66 8.96 -4.84
C SER A 141 13.18 9.23 -4.55
N GLY A 142 12.90 10.40 -3.95
CA GLY A 142 11.55 10.90 -3.74
C GLY A 142 11.17 11.05 -2.27
N GLY A 143 10.18 11.90 -2.03
CA GLY A 143 9.72 12.23 -0.68
C GLY A 143 9.16 11.03 0.06
N TYR A 144 8.46 10.12 -0.65
CA TYR A 144 7.94 8.90 -0.05
C TYR A 144 9.06 8.03 0.50
N ILE A 145 10.05 7.72 -0.32
CA ILE A 145 11.18 6.87 0.09
C ILE A 145 11.96 7.51 1.25
N GLY A 146 12.21 8.82 1.19
CA GLY A 146 12.89 9.55 2.27
C GLY A 146 12.09 9.66 3.58
N SER A 147 10.78 9.36 3.56
CA SER A 147 9.94 9.35 4.76
C SER A 147 9.86 8.00 5.47
N LEU A 148 10.45 6.95 4.87
CA LEU A 148 10.37 5.60 5.42
C LEU A 148 11.51 5.31 6.40
N GLU A 149 11.20 4.58 7.45
CA GLU A 149 12.18 3.81 8.20
C GLU A 149 12.06 2.34 7.79
N VAL A 150 13.18 1.74 7.40
CA VAL A 150 13.26 0.35 6.93
C VAL A 150 14.27 -0.42 7.76
N ARG A 151 13.88 -1.58 8.24
CA ARG A 151 14.74 -2.49 9.04
C ARG A 151 14.77 -3.87 8.39
N PRO A 152 15.82 -4.22 7.64
CA PRO A 152 15.93 -5.50 6.96
C PRO A 152 16.12 -6.66 7.94
N ILE A 153 15.55 -7.81 7.59
CA ILE A 153 15.73 -9.09 8.30
C ILE A 153 16.75 -9.91 7.52
N GLY A 154 17.97 -9.92 8.00
CA GLY A 154 19.09 -10.56 7.30
C GLY A 154 19.53 -9.81 6.04
N ALA A 155 20.27 -10.50 5.17
CA ALA A 155 20.79 -9.90 3.94
C ALA A 155 19.72 -9.82 2.85
N LEU A 156 19.54 -8.65 2.26
CA LEU A 156 18.76 -8.48 1.05
C LEU A 156 19.48 -9.15 -0.14
N LYS A 157 18.74 -9.90 -0.94
CA LYS A 157 19.26 -10.57 -2.14
C LYS A 157 18.44 -10.15 -3.36
N PRO A 158 19.01 -10.15 -4.57
CA PRO A 158 18.24 -9.89 -5.77
C PRO A 158 16.99 -10.77 -5.85
N GLY A 159 15.81 -10.15 -5.86
CA GLY A 159 14.52 -10.83 -5.90
C GLY A 159 14.07 -11.54 -4.61
N ARG A 160 14.76 -11.32 -3.47
CA ARG A 160 14.35 -11.87 -2.15
C ARG A 160 14.71 -10.91 -1.03
N ALA A 161 13.73 -10.45 -0.28
CA ALA A 161 13.92 -9.55 0.86
C ALA A 161 12.87 -9.82 1.93
N ALA A 162 13.28 -9.68 3.19
CA ALA A 162 12.35 -9.51 4.30
C ALA A 162 12.75 -8.26 5.09
N ALA A 163 11.78 -7.42 5.42
CA ALA A 163 12.04 -6.21 6.20
C ALA A 163 10.77 -5.68 6.87
N TRP A 164 10.97 -4.89 7.91
CA TRP A 164 9.95 -4.04 8.50
C TRP A 164 10.03 -2.63 7.91
N VAL A 165 8.87 -2.05 7.65
CA VAL A 165 8.72 -0.70 7.10
C VAL A 165 7.73 0.08 7.96
N THR A 166 8.08 1.32 8.27
CA THR A 166 7.18 2.28 8.92
C THR A 166 7.43 3.69 8.41
N THR A 167 6.59 4.63 8.79
CA THR A 167 6.75 6.06 8.51
C THR A 167 6.16 6.89 9.65
N PRO A 168 6.84 7.96 10.10
CA PRO A 168 6.27 8.92 11.02
C PRO A 168 5.30 9.90 10.34
N ALA A 169 5.26 9.96 9.00
CA ALA A 169 4.42 10.89 8.27
C ALA A 169 2.94 10.49 8.35
N PRO A 170 2.05 11.39 8.82
CA PRO A 170 0.61 11.16 8.76
C PRO A 170 0.13 10.98 7.32
N LEU A 171 -0.86 10.10 7.11
CA LEU A 171 -1.44 9.88 5.79
C LEU A 171 -2.20 11.13 5.31
N VAL A 172 -3.06 11.69 6.17
CA VAL A 172 -3.85 12.90 5.89
C VAL A 172 -3.65 13.91 7.01
N ALA A 173 -3.40 15.16 6.65
CA ALA A 173 -3.17 16.24 7.60
C ALA A 173 -4.37 16.42 8.54
N GLY A 174 -4.13 16.33 9.86
CA GLY A 174 -5.12 16.62 10.89
C GLY A 174 -6.25 15.58 11.01
N GLU A 175 -6.19 14.46 10.29
CA GLU A 175 -7.22 13.41 10.37
C GLU A 175 -6.70 12.16 11.11
N PRO A 176 -7.52 11.54 11.96
CA PRO A 176 -7.24 10.22 12.49
C PRO A 176 -7.34 9.18 11.36
N VAL A 177 -6.34 8.33 11.24
CA VAL A 177 -6.26 7.29 10.22
C VAL A 177 -6.10 5.93 10.90
N SER A 178 -6.82 4.92 10.42
CA SER A 178 -6.73 3.57 10.96
C SER A 178 -5.37 2.92 10.70
N ASP A 179 -4.99 1.95 11.53
CA ASP A 179 -3.79 1.16 11.31
C ASP A 179 -3.84 0.43 9.96
N LEU A 180 -5.01 -0.08 9.56
CA LEU A 180 -5.20 -0.71 8.25
C LEU A 180 -4.82 0.24 7.10
N ALA A 181 -5.34 1.47 7.09
CA ALA A 181 -5.04 2.43 6.05
C ALA A 181 -3.55 2.82 6.04
N ARG A 182 -2.94 3.00 7.23
CA ARG A 182 -1.51 3.30 7.35
C ARG A 182 -0.65 2.18 6.81
N LEU A 183 -0.93 0.91 7.19
CA LEU A 183 -0.14 -0.24 6.78
C LEU A 183 -0.33 -0.56 5.30
N VAL A 184 -1.55 -0.48 4.76
CA VAL A 184 -1.79 -0.64 3.30
C VAL A 184 -1.07 0.46 2.50
N GLY A 185 -0.96 1.67 3.06
CA GLY A 185 -0.15 2.76 2.51
C GLY A 185 1.36 2.49 2.44
N LEU A 186 1.85 1.35 2.94
CA LEU A 186 3.25 0.93 2.88
C LEU A 186 3.47 -0.32 2.00
N VAL A 187 2.41 -1.07 1.64
CA VAL A 187 2.55 -2.39 0.98
C VAL A 187 3.27 -2.31 -0.35
N ASP A 188 3.03 -1.26 -1.12
CA ASP A 188 3.64 -1.09 -2.45
C ASP A 188 5.16 -0.84 -2.41
N THR A 189 5.74 -0.63 -1.24
CA THR A 189 7.19 -0.57 -1.02
C THR A 189 7.88 -1.90 -1.35
N ALA A 190 7.16 -3.01 -1.33
CA ALA A 190 7.66 -4.37 -1.50
C ALA A 190 8.50 -4.54 -2.78
N ASN A 191 8.04 -3.99 -3.90
CA ASN A 191 8.77 -4.06 -5.19
C ASN A 191 10.11 -3.30 -5.13
N GLY A 192 10.14 -2.13 -4.51
CA GLY A 192 11.35 -1.32 -4.37
C GLY A 192 12.32 -1.82 -3.31
N LEU A 193 11.83 -2.55 -2.30
CA LEU A 193 12.63 -3.16 -1.25
C LEU A 193 13.35 -4.41 -1.75
N CYS A 194 12.68 -5.21 -2.58
CA CYS A 194 13.16 -6.50 -3.09
C CYS A 194 13.72 -6.37 -4.51
N VAL A 195 14.64 -5.42 -4.71
CA VAL A 195 15.24 -5.12 -6.02
C VAL A 195 15.90 -6.37 -6.61
N ARG A 196 15.47 -6.79 -7.82
CA ARG A 196 16.03 -7.91 -8.54
C ARG A 196 17.13 -7.50 -9.50
N GLU A 197 16.94 -6.38 -10.20
CA GLU A 197 17.90 -5.81 -11.17
C GLU A 197 18.04 -4.30 -10.90
N SER A 198 19.15 -3.71 -11.34
CA SER A 198 19.43 -2.30 -11.14
C SER A 198 18.32 -1.40 -11.74
N PRO A 199 17.68 -0.52 -10.97
CA PRO A 199 16.70 0.43 -11.51
C PRO A 199 17.30 1.50 -12.42
N GLN A 200 18.64 1.61 -12.49
CA GLN A 200 19.35 2.44 -13.47
C GLN A 200 19.40 1.80 -14.84
N GLU A 201 19.26 0.46 -14.92
CA GLU A 201 19.32 -0.29 -16.18
C GLU A 201 17.95 -0.84 -16.61
N TRP A 202 17.08 -1.12 -15.65
CA TRP A 202 15.78 -1.74 -15.87
C TRP A 202 14.64 -0.96 -15.27
N LEU A 203 13.50 -0.92 -15.96
CA LEU A 203 12.22 -0.43 -15.44
C LEU A 203 11.31 -1.62 -15.13
N PHE A 204 10.76 -1.63 -13.92
CA PHE A 204 9.85 -2.70 -13.48
C PHE A 204 8.69 -2.17 -12.60
N PRO A 205 7.99 -1.09 -13.05
CA PRO A 205 6.82 -0.59 -12.33
C PRO A 205 5.70 -1.63 -12.33
N ASN A 206 4.92 -1.63 -11.25
CA ASN A 206 3.72 -2.44 -11.15
C ASN A 206 2.52 -1.78 -11.84
N LEU A 207 1.59 -2.64 -12.30
CA LEU A 207 0.32 -2.24 -12.92
C LEU A 207 -0.84 -2.36 -11.93
N ASP A 208 -0.67 -3.14 -10.88
CA ASP A 208 -1.68 -3.41 -9.87
C ASP A 208 -1.08 -3.63 -8.49
N LEU A 209 -1.94 -3.69 -7.51
CA LEU A 209 -1.67 -4.26 -6.19
C LEU A 209 -2.93 -4.98 -5.71
N THR A 210 -2.81 -6.23 -5.30
CA THR A 210 -3.88 -6.94 -4.61
C THR A 210 -3.42 -7.36 -3.21
N VAL A 211 -4.19 -6.98 -2.18
CA VAL A 211 -3.98 -7.36 -0.78
C VAL A 211 -5.14 -8.23 -0.32
N HIS A 212 -4.85 -9.40 0.23
CA HIS A 212 -5.80 -10.31 0.87
C HIS A 212 -5.46 -10.44 2.34
N MET A 213 -6.47 -10.32 3.21
CA MET A 213 -6.28 -10.34 4.66
C MET A 213 -7.23 -11.34 5.31
N HIS A 214 -6.71 -12.13 6.24
CA HIS A 214 -7.50 -13.04 7.08
C HIS A 214 -7.83 -12.43 8.44
N ARG A 215 -7.13 -11.36 8.85
CA ARG A 215 -7.43 -10.55 10.02
C ARG A 215 -7.12 -9.07 9.75
N ARG A 216 -7.69 -8.18 10.53
CA ARG A 216 -7.35 -6.75 10.51
C ARG A 216 -5.96 -6.57 11.11
N PRO A 217 -5.04 -5.88 10.43
CA PRO A 217 -3.74 -5.56 10.98
C PRO A 217 -3.81 -4.38 11.97
N GLY A 218 -2.80 -4.30 12.84
CA GLY A 218 -2.63 -3.23 13.81
C GLY A 218 -1.18 -2.84 13.99
N GLY A 219 -0.95 -1.77 14.76
CA GLY A 219 0.39 -1.30 15.07
C GLY A 219 0.97 -0.33 14.04
N ALA A 220 2.27 -0.05 14.16
CA ALA A 220 2.96 0.97 13.37
C ALA A 220 3.84 0.38 12.26
N TRP A 221 4.20 -0.89 12.35
CA TRP A 221 5.15 -1.54 11.47
C TRP A 221 4.48 -2.54 10.53
N LEU A 222 4.82 -2.44 9.25
CA LEU A 222 4.50 -3.45 8.23
C LEU A 222 5.71 -4.34 8.01
N GLY A 223 5.56 -5.64 8.25
CA GLY A 223 6.53 -6.66 7.87
C GLY A 223 6.24 -7.19 6.46
N LEU A 224 7.24 -7.14 5.60
CA LEU A 224 7.21 -7.63 4.22
C LEU A 224 8.18 -8.78 4.07
N ASP A 225 7.68 -10.00 3.82
CA ASP A 225 8.51 -11.12 3.36
C ASP A 225 8.23 -11.36 1.89
N THR A 226 9.15 -10.90 1.03
CA THR A 226 8.90 -10.62 -0.38
C THR A 226 9.80 -11.42 -1.31
N THR A 227 9.22 -11.90 -2.39
CA THR A 227 9.92 -12.43 -3.57
C THR A 227 9.53 -11.68 -4.82
N VAL A 228 10.51 -11.48 -5.73
CA VAL A 228 10.29 -10.90 -7.06
C VAL A 228 10.83 -11.86 -8.11
N VAL A 229 9.99 -12.18 -9.09
CA VAL A 229 10.35 -13.02 -10.24
C VAL A 229 10.15 -12.21 -11.52
N PHE A 230 11.16 -12.20 -12.40
CA PHE A 230 11.05 -11.68 -13.77
C PHE A 230 10.97 -12.84 -14.75
N GLY A 231 9.94 -12.81 -15.61
CA GLY A 231 9.80 -13.73 -16.73
C GLY A 231 10.65 -13.28 -17.94
N GLY A 232 10.86 -14.18 -18.89
CA GLY A 232 11.65 -13.90 -20.10
C GLY A 232 10.93 -13.06 -21.17
N ALA A 233 9.67 -12.64 -20.94
CA ALA A 233 8.82 -11.95 -21.93
C ALA A 233 8.34 -10.56 -21.46
N GLY A 234 9.06 -9.91 -20.53
CA GLY A 234 8.75 -8.54 -20.09
C GLY A 234 7.71 -8.44 -18.99
N GLN A 235 7.37 -9.53 -18.32
CA GLN A 235 6.47 -9.57 -17.18
C GLN A 235 7.22 -10.01 -15.92
N GLY A 236 6.79 -9.50 -14.78
CA GLY A 236 7.29 -9.94 -13.48
C GLY A 236 6.17 -9.99 -12.46
N VAL A 237 6.45 -10.60 -11.32
CA VAL A 237 5.53 -10.69 -10.19
C VAL A 237 6.29 -10.42 -8.90
N THR A 238 5.74 -9.53 -8.08
CA THR A 238 6.11 -9.38 -6.66
C THR A 238 5.07 -10.11 -5.82
N SER A 239 5.52 -10.94 -4.89
CA SER A 239 4.66 -11.65 -3.93
C SER A 239 5.18 -11.44 -2.52
N SER A 240 4.31 -11.04 -1.61
CA SER A 240 4.66 -10.75 -0.22
C SER A 240 3.74 -11.47 0.76
N VAL A 241 4.31 -12.04 1.80
CA VAL A 241 3.61 -12.37 3.04
C VAL A 241 3.65 -11.12 3.92
N LEU A 242 2.47 -10.70 4.41
CA LEU A 242 2.30 -9.46 5.16
C LEU A 242 2.20 -9.74 6.66
N HIS A 243 3.00 -9.02 7.43
CA HIS A 243 3.02 -9.11 8.89
C HIS A 243 2.77 -7.74 9.52
N ASP A 244 2.15 -7.73 10.68
CA ASP A 244 2.23 -6.66 11.65
C ASP A 244 2.97 -7.17 12.90
N GLU A 245 3.09 -6.35 13.93
CA GLU A 245 3.82 -6.70 15.16
C GLU A 245 3.20 -7.90 15.92
N ALA A 246 1.94 -8.26 15.62
CA ALA A 246 1.27 -9.44 16.14
C ALA A 246 1.47 -10.70 15.29
N GLY A 247 2.10 -10.60 14.10
CA GLY A 247 2.40 -11.71 13.20
C GLY A 247 1.76 -11.58 11.82
N HIS A 248 1.61 -12.68 11.11
CA HIS A 248 1.02 -12.75 9.77
C HIS A 248 -0.44 -12.28 9.75
N PHE A 249 -0.80 -11.44 8.79
CA PHE A 249 -2.19 -10.99 8.61
C PHE A 249 -2.72 -11.14 7.18
N GLY A 250 -1.86 -11.41 6.19
CA GLY A 250 -2.31 -11.51 4.82
C GLY A 250 -1.20 -11.64 3.79
N TYR A 251 -1.58 -11.46 2.53
CA TYR A 251 -0.71 -11.57 1.37
C TYR A 251 -0.92 -10.40 0.43
N ALA A 252 0.14 -10.02 -0.31
CA ALA A 252 0.05 -9.05 -1.39
C ALA A 252 0.74 -9.57 -2.65
N GLN A 253 0.20 -9.18 -3.80
CA GLN A 253 0.78 -9.47 -5.11
C GLN A 253 0.68 -8.26 -6.03
N GLN A 254 1.68 -8.13 -6.92
CA GLN A 254 1.75 -7.10 -7.94
C GLN A 254 2.25 -7.71 -9.24
N VAL A 255 1.63 -7.39 -10.38
CA VAL A 255 2.20 -7.67 -11.69
C VAL A 255 3.09 -6.51 -12.13
N LEU A 256 4.25 -6.82 -12.66
CA LEU A 256 5.25 -5.85 -13.10
C LEU A 256 5.38 -5.84 -14.63
N THR A 257 5.65 -4.66 -15.20
CA THR A 257 6.19 -4.56 -16.55
C THR A 257 7.71 -4.48 -16.47
N VAL A 258 8.43 -5.38 -17.12
CA VAL A 258 9.90 -5.44 -17.08
C VAL A 258 10.46 -5.07 -18.45
N ARG A 259 11.26 -4.00 -18.52
CA ARG A 259 11.88 -3.55 -19.76
C ARG A 259 13.21 -2.83 -19.52
N PRO A 260 14.14 -2.83 -20.46
CA PRO A 260 15.34 -1.99 -20.35
C PRO A 260 14.98 -0.51 -20.18
N ARG A 261 15.79 0.21 -19.45
CA ARG A 261 15.75 1.67 -19.38
C ARG A 261 16.54 2.19 -20.58
N GLY A 262 15.82 2.77 -21.57
CA GLY A 262 16.43 3.28 -22.80
C GLY A 262 17.29 4.52 -22.57
#